data_a56348d65192fc50d5a8485bb686600f
#
_entry.id   a56348d65192fc50d5a8485bb686600f
#
_cell.length_a   1.000
_cell.length_b   1.000
_cell.length_c   1.000
_cell.angle_alpha   90.00
_cell.angle_beta   90.00
_cell.angle_gamma   90.00
#
_symmetry.space_group_name_H-M   'P 1'
#
loop_
_entity.id
_entity.type
_entity.pdbx_description
1 polymer ?
#
loop_
_entity_poly.entity_id
_entity_poly.type
_entity_poly.pdbx_seq_one_letter_code
_entity_poly.pdbx_strand_id
1 'polypeptide(L)'
;GYTDINEALTDIQNGTFQYPLIVKPVDSSGSKGVSQVNHFEEAEESLKCALSYSRGHRLIVEEYVEKYGYQVAGDGLSIDGKLIFRYFANDHFDSRCKNPFVPVAASFPYNMPEDVQNKIHATIQRLLTLLGMRTSTYNFDIRVDKDYNVYLMEVAPRDGGNYIPQAIRYATGV
;
A
#
# COMPACT_ATOMS: atom_id res chain seq x y z
N GLY A 1 -0.31 -14.40 5.62
CA GLY A 1 0.67 -14.55 4.54
C GLY A 1 1.05 -16.00 4.35
N TYR A 2 1.42 -16.37 3.12
CA TYR A 2 1.59 -17.76 2.71
C TYR A 2 2.93 -17.96 2.00
N THR A 3 3.46 -19.17 2.13
CA THR A 3 4.59 -19.68 1.34
C THR A 3 4.15 -20.88 0.46
N ASP A 4 2.99 -21.46 0.76
CA ASP A 4 2.36 -22.56 0.01
C ASP A 4 1.06 -22.09 -0.64
N ILE A 5 0.96 -22.28 -1.95
CA ILE A 5 -0.23 -21.94 -2.74
C ILE A 5 -1.44 -22.80 -2.31
N ASN A 6 -1.24 -24.07 -1.99
CA ASN A 6 -2.35 -24.96 -1.64
C ASN A 6 -2.99 -24.56 -0.29
N GLU A 7 -2.18 -24.10 0.66
CA GLU A 7 -2.67 -23.54 1.92
C GLU A 7 -3.53 -22.29 1.64
N ALA A 8 -3.03 -21.37 0.82
CA ALA A 8 -3.76 -20.16 0.44
C ALA A 8 -5.07 -20.49 -0.28
N LEU A 9 -5.06 -21.43 -1.25
CA LEU A 9 -6.25 -21.89 -1.96
C LEU A 9 -7.28 -22.49 -1.02
N THR A 10 -6.84 -23.28 -0.07
CA THR A 10 -7.72 -23.91 0.93
C THR A 10 -8.41 -22.85 1.78
N ASP A 11 -7.69 -21.84 2.25
CA ASP A 11 -8.26 -20.76 3.05
C ASP A 11 -9.24 -19.90 2.24
N ILE A 12 -8.91 -19.60 0.98
CA ILE A 12 -9.81 -18.86 0.06
C ILE A 12 -11.09 -19.69 -0.17
N GLN A 13 -10.97 -20.97 -0.46
CA GLN A 13 -12.11 -21.87 -0.73
C GLN A 13 -13.01 -22.03 0.51
N ASN A 14 -12.43 -22.05 1.69
CA ASN A 14 -13.16 -22.12 2.97
C ASN A 14 -13.86 -20.82 3.37
N GLY A 15 -13.73 -19.74 2.57
CA GLY A 15 -14.38 -18.47 2.87
C GLY A 15 -13.72 -17.68 3.99
N THR A 16 -12.41 -17.90 4.24
CA THR A 16 -11.64 -17.10 5.22
C THR A 16 -11.61 -15.63 4.87
N PHE A 17 -11.75 -15.31 3.57
CA PHE A 17 -11.74 -13.94 3.04
C PHE A 17 -13.01 -13.65 2.25
N GLN A 18 -13.39 -12.36 2.20
CA GLN A 18 -14.50 -11.87 1.38
C GLN A 18 -13.96 -11.28 0.07
N TYR A 19 -14.59 -11.65 -1.05
CA TYR A 19 -14.26 -11.11 -2.36
C TYR A 19 -14.73 -9.65 -2.52
N PRO A 20 -14.04 -8.85 -3.36
CA PRO A 20 -12.82 -9.20 -4.09
C PRO A 20 -11.60 -9.25 -3.19
N LEU A 21 -10.58 -10.04 -3.60
CA LEU A 21 -9.32 -10.18 -2.90
C LEU A 21 -8.19 -9.46 -3.63
N ILE A 22 -7.14 -9.11 -2.90
CA ILE A 22 -5.84 -8.75 -3.45
C ILE A 22 -4.84 -9.84 -3.10
N VAL A 23 -4.16 -10.33 -4.12
CA VAL A 23 -3.02 -11.25 -3.98
C VAL A 23 -1.77 -10.50 -4.39
N LYS A 24 -0.76 -10.47 -3.53
CA LYS A 24 0.48 -9.72 -3.79
C LYS A 24 1.71 -10.38 -3.16
N PRO A 25 2.92 -10.22 -3.76
CA PRO A 25 4.17 -10.61 -3.12
C PRO A 25 4.46 -9.70 -1.94
N VAL A 26 5.19 -10.18 -0.93
CA VAL A 26 5.56 -9.39 0.27
C VAL A 26 6.75 -8.46 0.05
N ASP A 27 7.55 -8.67 -0.99
CA ASP A 27 8.88 -8.08 -1.18
C ASP A 27 9.17 -7.68 -2.64
N SER A 28 8.14 -7.32 -3.39
CA SER A 28 8.23 -6.79 -4.75
C SER A 28 8.15 -5.26 -4.76
N SER A 29 8.19 -4.66 -5.93
CA SER A 29 8.05 -3.21 -6.13
C SER A 29 7.33 -2.88 -7.43
N GLY A 30 6.69 -1.70 -7.50
CA GLY A 30 5.98 -1.23 -8.68
C GLY A 30 4.79 -2.12 -9.02
N SER A 31 4.08 -2.60 -8.03
CA SER A 31 2.89 -3.45 -8.14
C SER A 31 3.07 -4.71 -9.00
N LYS A 32 4.32 -5.21 -9.14
CA LYS A 32 4.60 -6.45 -9.86
C LYS A 32 4.07 -7.64 -9.07
N GLY A 33 3.30 -8.50 -9.74
CA GLY A 33 2.69 -9.66 -9.11
C GLY A 33 1.47 -9.34 -8.24
N VAL A 34 0.95 -8.10 -8.30
CA VAL A 34 -0.30 -7.73 -7.64
C VAL A 34 -1.46 -8.05 -8.57
N SER A 35 -2.44 -8.80 -8.06
CA SER A 35 -3.66 -9.17 -8.78
C SER A 35 -4.89 -8.94 -7.90
N GLN A 36 -5.98 -8.49 -8.51
CA GLN A 36 -7.29 -8.56 -7.91
C GLN A 36 -7.95 -9.87 -8.34
N VAL A 37 -8.54 -10.57 -7.40
CA VAL A 37 -9.23 -11.85 -7.56
C VAL A 37 -10.70 -11.62 -7.22
N ASN A 38 -11.58 -11.80 -8.17
CA ASN A 38 -13.01 -11.58 -7.98
C ASN A 38 -13.77 -12.91 -7.74
N HIS A 39 -13.21 -14.02 -8.22
CA HIS A 39 -13.78 -15.36 -8.11
C HIS A 39 -12.68 -16.38 -7.85
N PHE A 40 -13.04 -17.51 -7.24
CA PHE A 40 -12.11 -18.57 -6.85
C PHE A 40 -11.24 -19.09 -8.01
N GLU A 41 -11.83 -19.16 -9.20
CA GLU A 41 -11.18 -19.68 -10.41
C GLU A 41 -9.94 -18.87 -10.83
N GLU A 42 -9.87 -17.60 -10.42
CA GLU A 42 -8.73 -16.69 -10.70
C GLU A 42 -7.59 -16.83 -9.65
N ALA A 43 -7.87 -17.49 -8.52
CA ALA A 43 -6.98 -17.46 -7.37
C ALA A 43 -5.65 -18.16 -7.64
N GLU A 44 -5.66 -19.35 -8.25
CA GLU A 44 -4.45 -20.16 -8.43
C GLU A 44 -3.43 -19.45 -9.33
N GLU A 45 -3.87 -18.86 -10.44
CA GLU A 45 -2.97 -18.11 -11.34
C GLU A 45 -2.41 -16.87 -10.65
N SER A 46 -3.25 -16.15 -9.90
CA SER A 46 -2.86 -14.95 -9.15
C SER A 46 -1.82 -15.27 -8.06
N LEU A 47 -2.00 -16.39 -7.33
CA LEU A 47 -1.06 -16.85 -6.31
C LEU A 47 0.28 -17.25 -6.93
N LYS A 48 0.27 -17.99 -8.04
CA LYS A 48 1.49 -18.35 -8.79
C LYS A 48 2.22 -17.11 -9.29
N CYS A 49 1.48 -16.14 -9.83
CA CYS A 49 2.03 -14.87 -10.27
C CYS A 49 2.71 -14.13 -9.12
N ALA A 50 2.04 -13.96 -7.98
CA ALA A 50 2.60 -13.29 -6.82
C ALA A 50 3.88 -13.97 -6.32
N LEU A 51 3.89 -15.30 -6.17
CA LEU A 51 5.09 -16.03 -5.77
C LEU A 51 6.25 -15.87 -6.76
N SER A 52 5.99 -15.80 -8.06
CA SER A 52 7.02 -15.64 -9.08
C SER A 52 7.76 -14.29 -8.98
N TYR A 53 7.12 -13.27 -8.41
CA TYR A 53 7.70 -11.95 -8.18
C TYR A 53 8.26 -11.75 -6.76
N SER A 54 8.04 -12.70 -5.86
CA SER A 54 8.58 -12.64 -4.50
C SER A 54 9.99 -13.24 -4.42
N ARG A 55 10.93 -12.46 -3.90
CA ARG A 55 12.32 -12.91 -3.66
C ARG A 55 12.40 -13.89 -2.48
N GLY A 56 11.57 -13.67 -1.48
CA GLY A 56 11.48 -14.49 -0.29
C GLY A 56 10.48 -15.64 -0.40
N HIS A 57 9.91 -15.88 -1.60
CA HIS A 57 8.87 -16.89 -1.84
C HIS A 57 7.69 -16.79 -0.84
N ARG A 58 7.21 -15.55 -0.63
CA ARG A 58 6.09 -15.26 0.26
C ARG A 58 5.10 -14.33 -0.43
N LEU A 59 3.82 -14.61 -0.19
CA LEU A 59 2.72 -13.77 -0.67
C LEU A 59 1.75 -13.42 0.46
N ILE A 60 0.90 -12.45 0.21
CA ILE A 60 -0.21 -12.05 1.07
C ILE A 60 -1.49 -12.17 0.26
N VAL A 61 -2.54 -12.66 0.91
CA VAL A 61 -3.93 -12.55 0.47
C VAL A 61 -4.63 -11.59 1.43
N GLU A 62 -5.30 -10.60 0.89
CA GLU A 62 -6.02 -9.55 1.63
C GLU A 62 -7.39 -9.33 0.99
N GLU A 63 -8.36 -8.91 1.78
CA GLU A 63 -9.61 -8.37 1.25
C GLU A 63 -9.36 -7.03 0.57
N TYR A 64 -10.05 -6.78 -0.54
CA TYR A 64 -9.93 -5.50 -1.23
C TYR A 64 -10.60 -4.40 -0.43
N VAL A 65 -9.84 -3.36 -0.12
CA VAL A 65 -10.37 -2.16 0.52
C VAL A 65 -10.80 -1.17 -0.56
N GLU A 66 -12.10 -0.90 -0.66
CA GLU A 66 -12.61 0.16 -1.53
C GLU A 66 -12.17 1.52 -1.00
N LYS A 67 -11.45 2.29 -1.84
CA LYS A 67 -10.99 3.61 -1.45
C LYS A 67 -12.07 4.66 -1.61
N TYR A 68 -12.14 5.59 -0.68
CA TYR A 68 -12.90 6.82 -0.80
C TYR A 68 -11.98 7.94 -1.33
N GLY A 69 -12.30 8.49 -2.49
CA GLY A 69 -11.43 9.46 -3.14
C GLY A 69 -10.15 8.85 -3.73
N TYR A 70 -9.03 9.49 -3.51
CA TYR A 70 -7.72 9.05 -4.01
C TYR A 70 -7.03 8.10 -3.04
N GLN A 71 -6.22 7.17 -3.57
CA GLN A 71 -5.26 6.46 -2.74
C GLN A 71 -4.21 7.45 -2.25
N VAL A 72 -3.79 7.30 -1.01
CA VAL A 72 -2.76 8.14 -0.40
C VAL A 72 -1.40 7.53 -0.72
N ALA A 73 -0.55 8.31 -1.38
CA ALA A 73 0.88 8.08 -1.37
C ALA A 73 1.57 9.19 -0.59
N GLY A 74 2.80 9.00 -0.20
CA GLY A 74 3.56 10.06 0.42
C GLY A 74 4.84 9.59 1.06
N ASP A 75 5.62 10.57 1.47
CA ASP A 75 6.87 10.35 2.18
C ASP A 75 6.79 10.90 3.61
N GLY A 76 7.59 10.34 4.47
CA GLY A 76 7.74 10.78 5.85
C GLY A 76 9.15 10.60 6.38
N LEU A 77 9.44 11.32 7.47
CA LEU A 77 10.70 11.23 8.19
C LEU A 77 10.42 11.03 9.67
N SER A 78 11.03 10.03 10.28
CA SER A 78 11.09 9.91 11.73
C SER A 78 12.49 10.25 12.26
N ILE A 79 12.51 10.85 13.44
CA ILE A 79 13.72 11.08 14.25
C ILE A 79 13.45 10.54 15.65
N ASP A 80 14.33 9.69 16.15
CA ASP A 80 14.23 9.07 17.48
C ASP A 80 12.87 8.42 17.77
N GLY A 81 12.29 7.79 16.74
CA GLY A 81 11.02 7.07 16.83
C GLY A 81 9.78 7.94 16.66
N LYS A 82 9.92 9.24 16.46
CA LYS A 82 8.80 10.16 16.21
C LYS A 82 8.73 10.51 14.72
N LEU A 83 7.56 10.32 14.10
CA LEU A 83 7.27 10.80 12.75
C LEU A 83 7.12 12.32 12.80
N ILE A 84 8.18 13.05 12.45
CA ILE A 84 8.24 14.51 12.55
C ILE A 84 7.84 15.24 11.28
N PHE A 85 7.90 14.55 10.15
CA PHE A 85 7.50 15.07 8.84
C PHE A 85 6.69 14.04 8.09
N ARG A 86 5.67 14.49 7.41
CA ARG A 86 4.87 13.73 6.43
C ARG A 86 4.34 14.66 5.37
N TYR A 87 4.25 14.17 4.15
CA TYR A 87 3.55 14.86 3.08
C TYR A 87 2.83 13.85 2.19
N PHE A 88 1.52 14.04 2.07
CA PHE A 88 0.66 13.12 1.35
C PHE A 88 0.26 13.65 0.00
N ALA A 89 0.13 12.75 -0.96
CA ALA A 89 -0.31 12.97 -2.32
C ALA A 89 -1.56 12.16 -2.65
N ASN A 90 -2.23 12.58 -3.70
CA ASN A 90 -3.29 11.82 -4.35
C ASN A 90 -2.66 10.98 -5.47
N ASP A 91 -2.73 9.66 -5.37
CA ASP A 91 -2.36 8.77 -6.46
C ASP A 91 -3.49 8.63 -7.48
N HIS A 92 -3.12 8.75 -8.73
CA HIS A 92 -4.02 8.61 -9.87
C HIS A 92 -3.70 7.31 -10.62
N PHE A 93 -4.73 6.54 -10.92
CA PHE A 93 -4.63 5.26 -11.63
C PHE A 93 -5.42 5.33 -12.95
N ASP A 94 -4.97 4.57 -13.95
CA ASP A 94 -5.67 4.40 -15.21
C ASP A 94 -5.94 2.90 -15.43
N SER A 95 -7.22 2.52 -15.40
CA SER A 95 -7.66 1.12 -15.60
C SER A 95 -7.35 0.56 -17.00
N ARG A 96 -7.00 1.42 -17.96
CA ARG A 96 -6.58 1.03 -19.32
C ARG A 96 -5.13 0.60 -19.38
N CYS A 97 -4.34 0.87 -18.34
CA CYS A 97 -2.94 0.43 -18.26
C CYS A 97 -2.86 -1.09 -18.11
N LYS A 98 -1.80 -1.68 -18.67
CA LYS A 98 -1.53 -3.12 -18.55
C LYS A 98 -1.52 -3.58 -17.09
N ASN A 99 -1.04 -2.75 -16.18
CA ASN A 99 -1.14 -2.97 -14.74
C ASN A 99 -1.89 -1.78 -14.12
N PRO A 100 -3.18 -1.94 -13.77
CA PRO A 100 -4.01 -0.87 -13.23
C PRO A 100 -3.65 -0.50 -11.78
N PHE A 101 -2.76 -1.25 -11.12
CA PHE A 101 -2.31 -0.98 -9.76
C PHE A 101 -1.05 -0.10 -9.69
N VAL A 102 -0.51 0.31 -10.84
CA VAL A 102 0.60 1.26 -10.91
C VAL A 102 0.03 2.67 -11.05
N PRO A 103 0.34 3.61 -10.14
CA PRO A 103 -0.08 4.98 -10.30
C PRO A 103 0.58 5.62 -11.53
N VAL A 104 -0.20 6.35 -12.31
CA VAL A 104 0.24 7.06 -13.52
C VAL A 104 0.60 8.51 -13.26
N ALA A 105 0.12 9.07 -12.15
CA ALA A 105 0.42 10.43 -11.69
C ALA A 105 0.20 10.55 -10.18
N ALA A 106 0.84 11.55 -9.59
CA ALA A 106 0.56 12.01 -8.24
C ALA A 106 0.26 13.50 -8.26
N SER A 107 -0.69 13.95 -7.45
CA SER A 107 -0.98 15.37 -7.26
C SER A 107 -0.95 15.77 -5.79
N PHE A 108 -0.51 17.00 -5.53
CA PHE A 108 -0.34 17.56 -4.20
C PHE A 108 -1.15 18.85 -4.04
N PRO A 109 -1.61 19.16 -2.82
CA PRO A 109 -1.62 18.34 -1.60
C PRO A 109 -2.67 17.24 -1.66
N TYR A 110 -2.64 16.32 -0.67
CA TYR A 110 -3.66 15.28 -0.52
C TYR A 110 -5.03 15.89 -0.23
N ASN A 111 -6.03 15.47 -0.99
CA ASN A 111 -7.38 16.03 -0.94
C ASN A 111 -8.28 15.33 0.08
N MET A 112 -7.92 15.42 1.37
CA MET A 112 -8.73 14.93 2.49
C MET A 112 -8.69 15.94 3.65
N PRO A 113 -9.73 15.96 4.50
CA PRO A 113 -9.74 16.79 5.69
C PRO A 113 -8.55 16.54 6.61
N GLU A 114 -8.15 17.57 7.36
CA GLU A 114 -6.94 17.51 8.19
C GLU A 114 -7.05 16.47 9.31
N ASP A 115 -8.24 16.26 9.87
CA ASP A 115 -8.49 15.24 10.89
C ASP A 115 -8.26 13.82 10.34
N VAL A 116 -8.62 13.55 9.07
CA VAL A 116 -8.32 12.29 8.40
C VAL A 116 -6.81 12.15 8.18
N GLN A 117 -6.12 13.21 7.76
CA GLN A 117 -4.66 13.19 7.61
C GLN A 117 -3.96 12.97 8.95
N ASN A 118 -4.48 13.52 10.05
CA ASN A 118 -3.98 13.28 11.41
C ASN A 118 -4.22 11.82 11.86
N LYS A 119 -5.34 11.22 11.48
CA LYS A 119 -5.62 9.79 11.71
C LYS A 119 -4.63 8.90 10.95
N ILE A 120 -4.32 9.25 9.70
CA ILE A 120 -3.26 8.57 8.92
C ILE A 120 -1.92 8.69 9.64
N HIS A 121 -1.53 9.90 10.06
CA HIS A 121 -0.29 10.13 10.81
C HIS A 121 -0.20 9.25 12.06
N ALA A 122 -1.26 9.22 12.87
CA ALA A 122 -1.30 8.41 14.09
C ALA A 122 -1.17 6.91 13.79
N THR A 123 -1.77 6.44 12.70
CA THR A 123 -1.70 5.04 12.25
C THR A 123 -0.29 4.66 11.83
N ILE A 124 0.39 5.54 11.05
CA ILE A 124 1.80 5.36 10.67
C ILE A 124 2.68 5.36 11.92
N GLN A 125 2.52 6.36 12.80
CA GLN A 125 3.31 6.46 14.04
C GLN A 125 3.19 5.19 14.89
N ARG A 126 1.98 4.63 15.00
CA ARG A 126 1.75 3.37 15.71
C ARG A 126 2.53 2.21 15.08
N LEU A 127 2.50 2.08 13.75
CA LEU A 127 3.27 1.06 13.05
C LEU A 127 4.77 1.21 13.30
N LEU A 128 5.32 2.43 13.14
CA LEU A 128 6.74 2.69 13.35
C LEU A 128 7.17 2.35 14.80
N THR A 129 6.32 2.65 15.77
CA THR A 129 6.55 2.30 17.18
C THR A 129 6.57 0.79 17.39
N LEU A 130 5.61 0.06 16.82
CA LEU A 130 5.54 -1.41 16.91
C LEU A 130 6.74 -2.12 16.26
N LEU A 131 7.27 -1.54 15.17
CA LEU A 131 8.46 -2.04 14.47
C LEU A 131 9.77 -1.60 15.13
N GLY A 132 9.75 -0.78 16.17
CA GLY A 132 10.95 -0.24 16.82
C GLY A 132 11.76 0.69 15.93
N MET A 133 11.12 1.30 14.92
CA MET A 133 11.78 2.22 13.99
C MET A 133 12.20 3.50 14.73
N ARG A 134 13.41 4.00 14.43
CA ARG A 134 13.94 5.19 15.08
C ARG A 134 14.08 6.36 14.12
N THR A 135 15.19 6.43 13.40
CA THR A 135 15.45 7.52 12.44
C THR A 135 15.55 6.94 11.04
N SER A 136 14.64 7.31 10.19
CA SER A 136 14.55 6.82 8.79
C SER A 136 13.60 7.69 7.99
N THR A 137 13.73 7.64 6.68
CA THR A 137 12.69 8.06 5.74
C THR A 137 11.78 6.90 5.39
N TYR A 138 10.58 7.21 4.94
CA TYR A 138 9.56 6.22 4.59
C TYR A 138 8.78 6.68 3.37
N ASN A 139 8.40 5.71 2.55
CA ASN A 139 7.36 5.88 1.55
C ASN A 139 6.13 5.06 1.98
N PHE A 140 4.94 5.62 1.82
CA PHE A 140 3.67 5.05 2.27
C PHE A 140 2.68 4.91 1.13
N ASP A 141 2.03 3.74 1.06
CA ASP A 141 0.80 3.54 0.31
C ASP A 141 -0.34 3.23 1.27
N ILE A 142 -1.41 4.02 1.23
CA ILE A 142 -2.48 3.97 2.21
C ILE A 142 -3.83 4.10 1.50
N ARG A 143 -4.84 3.40 1.99
CA ARG A 143 -6.24 3.61 1.61
C ARG A 143 -7.06 4.14 2.77
N VAL A 144 -8.00 4.99 2.43
CA VAL A 144 -9.03 5.49 3.34
C VAL A 144 -10.37 5.08 2.74
N ASP A 145 -11.23 4.41 3.52
CA ASP A 145 -12.56 4.04 3.09
C ASP A 145 -13.59 5.17 3.29
N LYS A 146 -14.83 4.95 2.88
CA LYS A 146 -15.93 5.92 3.02
C LYS A 146 -16.25 6.33 4.46
N ASP A 147 -15.88 5.50 5.42
CA ASP A 147 -16.09 5.73 6.86
C ASP A 147 -14.83 6.33 7.52
N TYR A 148 -13.88 6.78 6.70
CA TYR A 148 -12.58 7.30 7.11
C TYR A 148 -11.74 6.35 7.96
N ASN A 149 -11.89 5.02 7.76
CA ASN A 149 -10.94 4.06 8.29
C ASN A 149 -9.67 4.06 7.45
N VAL A 150 -8.52 3.93 8.12
CA VAL A 150 -7.19 3.99 7.51
C VAL A 150 -6.60 2.60 7.42
N TYR A 151 -6.18 2.21 6.21
CA TYR A 151 -5.56 0.93 5.90
C TYR A 151 -4.17 1.15 5.31
N LEU A 152 -3.14 0.71 6.03
CA LEU A 152 -1.76 0.72 5.53
C LEU A 152 -1.59 -0.43 4.53
N MET A 153 -1.31 -0.08 3.27
CA MET A 153 -1.13 -1.05 2.19
C MET A 153 0.33 -1.47 2.07
N GLU A 154 1.23 -0.49 2.17
CA GLU A 154 2.67 -0.69 2.10
C GLU A 154 3.39 0.42 2.88
N VAL A 155 4.49 0.07 3.55
CA VAL A 155 5.43 1.02 4.13
C VAL A 155 6.84 0.54 3.78
N ALA A 156 7.59 1.37 3.07
CA ALA A 156 8.98 1.10 2.72
C ALA A 156 9.90 2.04 3.50
N PRO A 157 11.01 1.55 4.13
CA PRO A 157 11.95 2.38 4.88
C PRO A 157 12.94 3.11 3.94
N ARG A 158 12.41 3.87 3.01
CA ARG A 158 13.10 4.67 1.99
C ARG A 158 12.15 5.73 1.43
N ASP A 159 12.68 6.73 0.77
CA ASP A 159 11.89 7.73 0.05
C ASP A 159 11.15 7.13 -1.16
N GLY A 160 10.10 7.79 -1.58
CA GLY A 160 9.36 7.47 -2.79
C GLY A 160 10.23 7.55 -4.04
N GLY A 161 9.90 6.74 -5.05
CA GLY A 161 10.48 6.81 -6.38
C GLY A 161 9.92 7.96 -7.21
N ASN A 162 10.25 7.98 -8.53
CA ASN A 162 9.62 8.85 -9.51
C ASN A 162 9.62 10.35 -9.14
N TYR A 163 10.72 10.84 -8.56
CA TYR A 163 10.89 12.24 -8.15
C TYR A 163 9.90 12.72 -7.06
N ILE A 164 9.30 11.85 -6.27
CA ILE A 164 8.40 12.24 -5.17
C ILE A 164 9.08 13.18 -4.18
N PRO A 165 10.31 12.93 -3.67
CA PRO A 165 10.99 13.88 -2.77
C PRO A 165 11.18 15.26 -3.39
N GLN A 166 11.51 15.34 -4.68
CA GLN A 166 11.66 16.61 -5.39
C GLN A 166 10.31 17.35 -5.53
N ALA A 167 9.23 16.61 -5.83
CA ALA A 167 7.89 17.18 -5.89
C ALA A 167 7.44 17.71 -4.52
N ILE A 168 7.71 16.98 -3.44
CA ILE A 168 7.46 17.42 -2.06
C ILE A 168 8.23 18.71 -1.76
N ARG A 169 9.51 18.76 -2.11
CA ARG A 169 10.33 19.97 -1.93
C ARG A 169 9.74 21.20 -2.64
N TYR A 170 9.30 21.03 -3.87
CA TYR A 170 8.65 22.14 -4.61
C TYR A 170 7.31 22.54 -3.99
N ALA A 171 6.56 21.59 -3.46
CA ALA A 171 5.25 21.85 -2.88
C ALA A 171 5.32 22.44 -1.45
N THR A 172 6.38 22.16 -0.68
CA THR A 172 6.50 22.53 0.74
C THR A 172 7.59 23.57 1.01
N GLY A 173 8.59 23.67 0.13
CA GLY A 173 9.79 24.49 0.36
C GLY A 173 10.83 23.85 1.30
N VAL A 174 10.62 22.58 1.71
CA VAL A 174 11.50 21.82 2.63
C VAL A 174 12.42 20.89 1.87
#